data_72fe93b6b84c5fec0f18272f5c3408c7
#
_entry.id   72fe93b6b84c5fec0f18272f5c3408c7
#
_cell.length_a   1.000
_cell.length_b   1.000
_cell.length_c   1.000
_cell.angle_alpha   90.00
_cell.angle_beta   90.00
_cell.angle_gamma   90.00
#
_symmetry.space_group_name_H-M   'P 1'
#
loop_
_entity.id
_entity.type
_entity.pdbx_description
1 polymer ?
#
loop_
_entity_poly.entity_id
_entity_poly.type
_entity_poly.pdbx_seq_one_letter_code
_entity_poly.pdbx_strand_id
1 'polypeptide(L)'
;MEEKLREYARLLVRVGLNVQRGQTLVISCPVECAFFARMCAQEAYDIGCREVVMNWHDDAMARMKYLHAAEDVFDTVPLWRRHFFNDYAQEGAAYLAISATDPENLKGVDSGRLVRSQQASGKALKEFDRLQMCSGFPWCIASIPIPSWAERVFPEEHGQAAVDKLWDAIFRCVRISGDGKAVERWQAHLDTLAKRVEKLNALDFKSLHYTNALGTDLTVELPEGHIWEAGNDVTLGGLPYIANIPTEEIFTSPLKTGANGVVYSSMPLVNDGNIIDDFHMVLRDGKITEVHAGKGEEFLKGAVSVDEGAAYFGEIALVPYDSPISNQKTLFYNTLFDENAACHIAFGEAYPCLKGGQQMTREELDAHGLNHSITHVDFMVGTADLSIVGTTRDGREIPVFVNGNFAPGF
;
A
#
# COMPACT_ATOMS: atom_id res chain seq x y z
N MET A 1 -26.72 -1.14 7.00
CA MET A 1 -25.47 -0.41 7.34
C MET A 1 -24.81 -0.99 8.59
N GLU A 2 -25.40 -0.96 9.77
CA GLU A 2 -24.75 -1.37 11.02
C GLU A 2 -24.19 -2.80 10.99
N GLU A 3 -24.88 -3.76 10.41
CA GLU A 3 -24.42 -5.14 10.29
C GLU A 3 -23.18 -5.27 9.38
N LYS A 4 -23.15 -4.54 8.25
CA LYS A 4 -21.95 -4.47 7.40
C LYS A 4 -20.77 -3.84 8.11
N LEU A 5 -20.99 -2.80 8.92
CA LEU A 5 -19.94 -2.16 9.72
C LEU A 5 -19.37 -3.11 10.78
N ARG A 6 -20.21 -3.87 11.46
CA ARG A 6 -19.78 -4.91 12.41
C ARG A 6 -19.00 -6.03 11.73
N GLU A 7 -19.47 -6.46 10.56
CA GLU A 7 -18.77 -7.45 9.75
C GLU A 7 -17.38 -6.95 9.32
N TYR A 8 -17.27 -5.66 8.96
CA TYR A 8 -15.99 -5.04 8.60
C TYR A 8 -15.05 -4.94 9.80
N ALA A 9 -15.52 -4.46 10.96
CA ALA A 9 -14.73 -4.41 12.17
C ALA A 9 -14.20 -5.81 12.57
N ARG A 10 -15.06 -6.84 12.46
CA ARG A 10 -14.69 -8.24 12.71
C ARG A 10 -13.63 -8.72 11.72
N LEU A 11 -13.76 -8.41 10.44
CA LEU A 11 -12.80 -8.76 9.41
C LEU A 11 -11.42 -8.16 9.75
N LEU A 12 -11.36 -6.86 10.06
CA LEU A 12 -10.11 -6.18 10.37
C LEU A 12 -9.41 -6.74 11.60
N VAL A 13 -10.16 -6.99 12.67
CA VAL A 13 -9.59 -7.42 13.95
C VAL A 13 -9.22 -8.91 13.96
N ARG A 14 -10.08 -9.76 13.39
CA ARG A 14 -9.91 -11.23 13.45
C ARG A 14 -9.11 -11.81 12.30
N VAL A 15 -9.16 -11.18 11.14
CA VAL A 15 -8.49 -11.67 9.92
C VAL A 15 -7.35 -10.74 9.56
N GLY A 16 -7.61 -9.44 9.42
CA GLY A 16 -6.60 -8.44 9.11
C GLY A 16 -5.44 -8.50 10.11
N LEU A 17 -5.70 -8.17 11.34
CA LEU A 17 -4.70 -8.16 12.41
C LEU A 17 -4.47 -9.52 13.07
N ASN A 18 -5.45 -10.41 12.98
CA ASN A 18 -5.44 -11.69 13.72
C ASN A 18 -5.09 -11.48 15.19
N VAL A 19 -5.78 -10.53 15.84
CA VAL A 19 -5.50 -10.14 17.24
C VAL A 19 -5.56 -11.34 18.17
N GLN A 20 -4.52 -11.50 18.97
CA GLN A 20 -4.40 -12.62 19.89
C GLN A 20 -4.93 -12.27 21.29
N ARG A 21 -5.40 -13.29 22.02
CA ARG A 21 -5.78 -13.14 23.42
C ARG A 21 -4.60 -12.61 24.25
N GLY A 22 -4.82 -11.56 25.03
CA GLY A 22 -3.79 -10.95 25.87
C GLY A 22 -2.85 -10.00 25.12
N GLN A 23 -3.00 -9.83 23.81
CA GLN A 23 -2.24 -8.85 23.00
C GLN A 23 -2.84 -7.45 23.17
N THR A 24 -2.01 -6.41 23.12
CA THR A 24 -2.46 -5.02 23.03
C THR A 24 -2.79 -4.68 21.56
N LEU A 25 -3.88 -3.93 21.35
CA LEU A 25 -4.24 -3.37 20.05
C LEU A 25 -4.09 -1.85 20.08
N VAL A 26 -3.28 -1.29 19.22
CA VAL A 26 -3.19 0.16 18.97
C VAL A 26 -4.06 0.48 17.74
N ILE A 27 -4.99 1.42 17.88
CA ILE A 27 -5.80 1.92 16.77
C ILE A 27 -5.45 3.38 16.50
N SER A 28 -4.89 3.66 15.33
CA SER A 28 -4.72 5.01 14.81
C SER A 28 -5.95 5.38 13.97
N CYS A 29 -6.64 6.45 14.32
CA CYS A 29 -7.95 6.75 13.75
C CYS A 29 -8.23 8.26 13.74
N PRO A 30 -8.78 8.81 12.63
CA PRO A 30 -9.34 10.17 12.66
C PRO A 30 -10.47 10.28 13.68
N VAL A 31 -10.55 11.43 14.37
CA VAL A 31 -11.58 11.67 15.40
C VAL A 31 -13.02 11.52 14.86
N GLU A 32 -13.24 11.88 13.60
CA GLU A 32 -14.54 11.74 12.92
C GLU A 32 -14.97 10.27 12.78
N CYS A 33 -13.99 9.36 12.76
CA CYS A 33 -14.18 7.93 12.57
C CYS A 33 -14.29 7.15 13.88
N ALA A 34 -14.36 7.85 15.02
CA ALA A 34 -14.36 7.25 16.36
C ALA A 34 -15.46 6.19 16.56
N PHE A 35 -16.59 6.30 15.88
CA PHE A 35 -17.67 5.30 15.96
C PHE A 35 -17.20 3.93 15.49
N PHE A 36 -16.44 3.88 14.40
CA PHE A 36 -15.92 2.63 13.81
C PHE A 36 -14.76 2.06 14.63
N ALA A 37 -13.86 2.92 15.12
CA ALA A 37 -12.80 2.50 16.04
C ALA A 37 -13.35 1.81 17.30
N ARG A 38 -14.50 2.29 17.83
CA ARG A 38 -15.17 1.64 18.98
C ARG A 38 -15.71 0.25 18.62
N MET A 39 -16.19 0.06 17.37
CA MET A 39 -16.63 -1.27 16.91
C MET A 39 -15.44 -2.24 16.82
N CYS A 40 -14.29 -1.79 16.29
CA CYS A 40 -13.07 -2.58 16.27
C CYS A 40 -12.57 -2.90 17.69
N ALA A 41 -12.62 -1.94 18.60
CA ALA A 41 -12.24 -2.14 19.99
C ALA A 41 -13.13 -3.18 20.69
N GLN A 42 -14.45 -3.16 20.44
CA GLN A 42 -15.37 -4.16 20.97
C GLN A 42 -15.02 -5.57 20.47
N GLU A 43 -14.79 -5.74 19.16
CA GLU A 43 -14.38 -7.04 18.61
C GLU A 43 -13.04 -7.53 19.20
N ALA A 44 -12.08 -6.63 19.47
CA ALA A 44 -10.82 -6.98 20.11
C ALA A 44 -11.02 -7.43 21.57
N TYR A 45 -11.84 -6.73 22.33
CA TYR A 45 -12.17 -7.16 23.71
C TYR A 45 -12.96 -8.47 23.74
N ASP A 46 -13.83 -8.73 22.78
CA ASP A 46 -14.56 -10.00 22.65
C ASP A 46 -13.62 -11.20 22.38
N ILE A 47 -12.47 -10.97 21.75
CA ILE A 47 -11.39 -11.97 21.63
C ILE A 47 -10.63 -12.15 22.94
N GLY A 48 -10.65 -11.15 23.81
CA GLY A 48 -9.89 -11.09 25.04
C GLY A 48 -8.53 -10.45 24.90
N CYS A 49 -8.40 -9.45 24.03
CA CYS A 49 -7.20 -8.61 23.99
C CYS A 49 -6.96 -7.97 25.36
N ARG A 50 -5.69 -7.64 25.66
CA ARG A 50 -5.31 -7.06 26.96
C ARG A 50 -5.86 -5.65 27.11
N GLU A 51 -5.68 -4.83 26.08
CA GLU A 51 -6.02 -3.42 26.07
C GLU A 51 -6.15 -2.91 24.63
N VAL A 52 -7.04 -1.94 24.41
CA VAL A 52 -7.10 -1.16 23.18
C VAL A 52 -6.64 0.25 23.47
N VAL A 53 -5.59 0.69 22.78
CA VAL A 53 -4.96 2.00 22.92
C VAL A 53 -5.26 2.85 21.70
N MET A 54 -5.70 4.09 21.89
CA MET A 54 -6.10 4.96 20.79
C MET A 54 -5.02 6.01 20.48
N ASN A 55 -4.66 6.12 19.21
CA ASN A 55 -3.94 7.25 18.65
C ASN A 55 -4.90 8.07 17.77
N TRP A 56 -5.51 9.08 18.38
CA TRP A 56 -6.40 9.98 17.63
C TRP A 56 -5.63 11.01 16.84
N HIS A 57 -6.09 11.28 15.62
CA HIS A 57 -5.63 12.40 14.80
C HIS A 57 -6.81 13.16 14.18
N ASP A 58 -6.53 14.34 13.68
CA ASP A 58 -7.50 15.27 13.10
C ASP A 58 -6.83 16.00 11.95
N ASP A 59 -7.33 15.80 10.75
CA ASP A 59 -6.75 16.35 9.52
C ASP A 59 -6.83 17.88 9.48
N ALA A 60 -7.90 18.46 10.01
CA ALA A 60 -8.04 19.91 10.09
C ALA A 60 -7.00 20.52 11.06
N MET A 61 -6.77 19.87 12.20
CA MET A 61 -5.71 20.26 13.14
C MET A 61 -4.32 20.06 12.54
N ALA A 62 -4.09 18.99 11.79
CA ALA A 62 -2.83 18.77 11.08
C ALA A 62 -2.58 19.90 10.06
N ARG A 63 -3.58 20.28 9.26
CA ARG A 63 -3.49 21.42 8.34
C ARG A 63 -3.18 22.73 9.06
N MET A 64 -3.90 23.03 10.16
CA MET A 64 -3.65 24.23 10.96
C MET A 64 -2.21 24.27 11.48
N LYS A 65 -1.68 23.14 11.94
CA LYS A 65 -0.27 23.01 12.35
C LYS A 65 0.66 23.40 11.21
N TYR A 66 0.50 22.83 10.02
CA TYR A 66 1.36 23.14 8.88
C TYR A 66 1.27 24.59 8.40
N LEU A 67 0.13 25.25 8.58
CA LEU A 67 -0.05 26.64 8.20
C LEU A 67 0.48 27.63 9.24
N HIS A 68 0.41 27.34 10.55
CA HIS A 68 0.54 28.32 11.60
C HIS A 68 1.58 28.01 12.68
N ALA A 69 2.09 26.79 12.79
CA ALA A 69 3.06 26.44 13.82
C ALA A 69 4.42 27.11 13.58
N ALA A 70 5.21 27.26 14.65
CA ALA A 70 6.59 27.73 14.58
C ALA A 70 7.47 26.75 13.78
N GLU A 71 8.51 27.26 13.11
CA GLU A 71 9.31 26.50 12.16
C GLU A 71 10.04 25.32 12.78
N ASP A 72 10.52 25.42 14.01
CA ASP A 72 11.24 24.39 14.75
C ASP A 72 10.38 23.15 15.08
N VAL A 73 9.05 23.29 15.03
CA VAL A 73 8.11 22.19 15.29
C VAL A 73 8.20 21.11 14.21
N PHE A 74 8.63 21.46 12.99
CA PHE A 74 8.72 20.54 11.87
C PHE A 74 10.04 19.73 11.86
N ASP A 75 11.02 20.11 12.70
CA ASP A 75 12.31 19.43 12.78
C ASP A 75 12.37 18.37 13.88
N THR A 76 11.34 18.25 14.71
CA THR A 76 11.37 17.41 15.91
C THR A 76 10.07 16.63 16.12
N VAL A 77 10.20 15.42 16.67
CA VAL A 77 9.06 14.63 17.16
C VAL A 77 9.13 14.57 18.68
N PRO A 78 8.05 14.88 19.40
CA PRO A 78 8.04 14.82 20.87
C PRO A 78 8.38 13.41 21.38
N LEU A 79 9.13 13.33 22.49
CA LEU A 79 9.56 12.06 23.08
C LEU A 79 8.40 11.12 23.38
N TRP A 80 7.28 11.63 23.89
CA TRP A 80 6.11 10.81 24.19
C TRP A 80 5.56 10.10 22.94
N ARG A 81 5.55 10.78 21.77
CA ARG A 81 5.10 10.19 20.51
C ARG A 81 6.07 9.12 20.03
N ARG A 82 7.39 9.39 20.13
CA ARG A 82 8.42 8.41 19.81
C ARG A 82 8.29 7.14 20.65
N HIS A 83 8.13 7.28 21.98
CA HIS A 83 7.92 6.16 22.87
C HIS A 83 6.64 5.41 22.55
N PHE A 84 5.55 6.15 22.33
CA PHE A 84 4.25 5.53 22.01
C PHE A 84 4.37 4.53 20.86
N PHE A 85 4.95 4.90 19.74
CA PHE A 85 5.04 4.02 18.59
C PHE A 85 6.11 2.93 18.78
N ASN A 86 7.33 3.32 19.14
CA ASN A 86 8.44 2.38 19.21
C ASN A 86 8.26 1.32 20.30
N ASP A 87 7.76 1.71 21.49
CA ASP A 87 7.66 0.81 22.63
C ASP A 87 6.53 -0.22 22.41
N TYR A 88 5.33 0.21 21.91
CA TYR A 88 4.26 -0.74 21.56
C TYR A 88 4.66 -1.68 20.41
N ALA A 89 5.43 -1.20 19.42
CA ALA A 89 5.92 -2.06 18.35
C ALA A 89 6.91 -3.12 18.90
N GLN A 90 7.82 -2.73 19.79
CA GLN A 90 8.75 -3.66 20.45
C GLN A 90 8.05 -4.67 21.36
N GLU A 91 6.93 -4.29 21.98
CA GLU A 91 6.09 -5.18 22.77
C GLU A 91 5.24 -6.13 21.91
N GLY A 92 5.23 -6.01 20.59
CA GLY A 92 4.45 -6.84 19.67
C GLY A 92 2.95 -6.53 19.68
N ALA A 93 2.58 -5.27 19.97
CA ALA A 93 1.19 -4.83 19.85
C ALA A 93 0.71 -4.94 18.40
N ALA A 94 -0.57 -5.27 18.20
CA ALA A 94 -1.20 -5.18 16.88
C ALA A 94 -1.52 -3.71 16.56
N TYR A 95 -1.37 -3.29 15.28
CA TYR A 95 -1.64 -1.92 14.85
C TYR A 95 -2.71 -1.86 13.77
N LEU A 96 -3.84 -1.20 14.05
CA LEU A 96 -4.86 -0.85 13.07
C LEU A 96 -4.72 0.63 12.70
N ALA A 97 -4.47 0.91 11.42
CA ALA A 97 -4.53 2.26 10.88
C ALA A 97 -5.84 2.44 10.09
N ILE A 98 -6.70 3.33 10.55
CA ILE A 98 -7.91 3.73 9.82
C ILE A 98 -7.58 4.99 9.05
N SER A 99 -7.51 4.86 7.73
CA SER A 99 -7.30 5.96 6.79
C SER A 99 -8.65 6.54 6.37
N ALA A 100 -8.83 7.82 6.56
CA ALA A 100 -10.02 8.57 6.13
C ALA A 100 -9.62 10.03 5.98
N THR A 101 -8.94 10.34 4.89
CA THR A 101 -8.31 11.65 4.67
C THR A 101 -8.90 12.33 3.46
N ASP A 102 -9.09 13.64 3.53
CA ASP A 102 -9.36 14.47 2.36
C ASP A 102 -8.11 14.49 1.45
N PRO A 103 -8.19 14.01 0.21
CA PRO A 103 -7.04 13.98 -0.71
C PRO A 103 -6.42 15.37 -0.97
N GLU A 104 -7.16 16.45 -0.73
CA GLU A 104 -6.68 17.84 -0.89
C GLU A 104 -6.39 18.55 0.45
N ASN A 105 -6.39 17.82 1.57
CA ASN A 105 -6.23 18.43 2.91
C ASN A 105 -4.96 19.30 3.03
N LEU A 106 -3.86 18.90 2.43
CA LEU A 106 -2.58 19.63 2.50
C LEU A 106 -2.32 20.55 1.30
N LYS A 107 -3.30 20.75 0.44
CA LYS A 107 -3.19 21.67 -0.71
C LYS A 107 -2.86 23.09 -0.27
N GLY A 108 -1.78 23.66 -0.85
CA GLY A 108 -1.30 24.99 -0.55
C GLY A 108 -0.51 25.13 0.75
N VAL A 109 -0.19 24.03 1.41
CA VAL A 109 0.78 23.97 2.51
C VAL A 109 2.21 24.09 1.94
N ASP A 110 3.12 24.68 2.69
CA ASP A 110 4.54 24.77 2.35
C ASP A 110 5.17 23.37 2.29
N SER A 111 5.66 22.98 1.12
CA SER A 111 6.26 21.64 0.90
C SER A 111 7.53 21.40 1.73
N GLY A 112 8.29 22.47 2.04
CA GLY A 112 9.46 22.38 2.90
C GLY A 112 9.12 21.96 4.33
N ARG A 113 7.98 22.42 4.86
CA ARG A 113 7.47 22.00 6.17
C ARG A 113 7.07 20.52 6.17
N LEU A 114 6.44 20.05 5.09
CA LEU A 114 6.06 18.64 4.93
C LEU A 114 7.30 17.74 4.91
N VAL A 115 8.28 18.05 4.07
CA VAL A 115 9.54 17.28 3.96
C VAL A 115 10.29 17.25 5.29
N ARG A 116 10.43 18.37 5.98
CA ARG A 116 11.11 18.42 7.29
C ARG A 116 10.39 17.57 8.34
N SER A 117 9.05 17.64 8.36
CA SER A 117 8.24 16.86 9.29
C SER A 117 8.35 15.35 9.00
N GLN A 118 8.37 14.93 7.73
CA GLN A 118 8.59 13.54 7.32
C GLN A 118 9.99 13.06 7.74
N GLN A 119 11.02 13.85 7.47
CA GLN A 119 12.40 13.52 7.87
C GLN A 119 12.55 13.40 9.39
N ALA A 120 11.93 14.30 10.16
CA ALA A 120 11.92 14.24 11.61
C ALA A 120 11.18 12.98 12.13
N SER A 121 10.05 12.63 11.51
CA SER A 121 9.28 11.42 11.85
C SER A 121 10.06 10.15 11.53
N GLY A 122 10.62 10.01 10.34
CA GLY A 122 11.42 8.85 9.95
C GLY A 122 12.63 8.63 10.87
N LYS A 123 13.31 9.71 11.31
CA LYS A 123 14.39 9.60 12.30
C LYS A 123 13.89 9.14 13.67
N ALA A 124 12.76 9.67 14.13
CA ALA A 124 12.22 9.40 15.46
C ALA A 124 11.57 8.02 15.54
N LEU A 125 10.93 7.56 14.47
CA LEU A 125 10.16 6.32 14.41
C LEU A 125 10.93 5.18 13.71
N LYS A 126 12.22 5.36 13.44
CA LYS A 126 13.06 4.38 12.73
C LYS A 126 12.90 2.93 13.21
N GLU A 127 12.71 2.73 14.52
CA GLU A 127 12.53 1.38 15.06
C GLU A 127 11.14 0.83 14.78
N PHE A 128 10.11 1.66 14.87
CA PHE A 128 8.75 1.30 14.46
C PHE A 128 8.73 0.91 12.97
N ASP A 129 9.29 1.78 12.10
CA ASP A 129 9.32 1.56 10.65
C ASP A 129 10.09 0.27 10.31
N ARG A 130 11.25 0.05 10.95
CA ARG A 130 12.04 -1.17 10.79
C ARG A 130 11.23 -2.43 11.16
N LEU A 131 10.57 -2.40 12.32
CA LEU A 131 9.76 -3.53 12.77
C LEU A 131 8.55 -3.75 11.86
N GLN A 132 7.92 -2.70 11.36
CA GLN A 132 6.82 -2.79 10.40
C GLN A 132 7.28 -3.46 9.11
N MET A 133 8.39 -3.00 8.52
CA MET A 133 8.94 -3.53 7.26
C MET A 133 9.41 -4.99 7.35
N CYS A 134 9.86 -5.46 8.52
CA CYS A 134 10.26 -6.86 8.71
C CYS A 134 9.17 -7.71 9.38
N SER A 135 7.92 -7.26 9.35
CA SER A 135 6.78 -7.97 9.99
C SER A 135 7.03 -8.32 11.46
N GLY A 136 7.65 -7.42 12.23
CA GLY A 136 7.93 -7.60 13.66
C GLY A 136 6.67 -7.65 14.52
N PHE A 137 5.57 -7.08 14.05
CA PHE A 137 4.25 -7.07 14.68
C PHE A 137 3.15 -7.08 13.61
N PRO A 138 1.92 -7.56 13.90
CA PRO A 138 0.82 -7.50 12.94
C PRO A 138 0.29 -6.09 12.82
N TRP A 139 0.12 -5.62 11.58
CA TRP A 139 -0.46 -4.32 11.27
C TRP A 139 -1.46 -4.43 10.11
N CYS A 140 -2.44 -3.54 10.10
CA CYS A 140 -3.43 -3.51 9.03
C CYS A 140 -3.87 -2.08 8.75
N ILE A 141 -3.93 -1.73 7.47
CA ILE A 141 -4.52 -0.48 7.00
C ILE A 141 -5.91 -0.78 6.44
N ALA A 142 -6.87 0.07 6.81
CA ALA A 142 -8.22 0.03 6.28
C ALA A 142 -8.74 1.45 6.12
N SER A 143 -9.71 1.66 5.26
CA SER A 143 -10.30 2.99 5.07
C SER A 143 -11.80 2.97 5.28
N ILE A 144 -12.29 4.08 5.79
CA ILE A 144 -13.72 4.36 5.92
C ILE A 144 -14.05 5.77 5.42
N PRO A 145 -15.23 6.02 4.86
CA PRO A 145 -15.53 7.29 4.22
C PRO A 145 -15.70 8.43 5.22
N ILE A 146 -15.23 9.62 4.80
CA ILE A 146 -15.60 10.91 5.35
C ILE A 146 -16.23 11.77 4.25
N PRO A 147 -17.02 12.81 4.55
CA PRO A 147 -17.74 13.59 3.53
C PRO A 147 -16.83 14.17 2.45
N SER A 148 -15.72 14.81 2.81
CA SER A 148 -14.79 15.43 1.84
C SER A 148 -14.20 14.43 0.86
N TRP A 149 -13.78 13.26 1.33
CA TRP A 149 -13.29 12.18 0.47
C TRP A 149 -14.42 11.62 -0.41
N ALA A 150 -15.60 11.37 0.16
CA ALA A 150 -16.74 10.83 -0.57
C ALA A 150 -17.21 11.75 -1.71
N GLU A 151 -17.29 13.06 -1.46
CA GLU A 151 -17.62 14.06 -2.48
C GLU A 151 -16.53 14.21 -3.55
N ARG A 152 -15.27 13.93 -3.21
CA ARG A 152 -14.20 13.88 -4.20
C ARG A 152 -14.32 12.68 -5.13
N VAL A 153 -14.65 11.51 -4.58
CA VAL A 153 -14.85 10.28 -5.36
C VAL A 153 -16.14 10.33 -6.20
N PHE A 154 -17.20 10.91 -5.64
CA PHE A 154 -18.51 11.03 -6.28
C PHE A 154 -18.96 12.49 -6.33
N PRO A 155 -18.41 13.30 -7.24
CA PRO A 155 -18.65 14.75 -7.25
C PRO A 155 -20.11 15.16 -7.56
N GLU A 156 -20.91 14.22 -8.07
CA GLU A 156 -22.35 14.44 -8.30
C GLU A 156 -23.21 14.22 -7.05
N GLU A 157 -22.63 13.68 -5.97
CA GLU A 157 -23.30 13.39 -4.71
C GLU A 157 -22.75 14.28 -3.60
N HIS A 158 -23.58 14.63 -2.61
CA HIS A 158 -23.16 15.51 -1.51
C HIS A 158 -23.59 14.99 -0.15
N GLY A 159 -22.83 15.36 0.88
CA GLY A 159 -23.12 15.02 2.27
C GLY A 159 -23.28 13.52 2.51
N GLN A 160 -24.36 13.13 3.19
CA GLN A 160 -24.59 11.74 3.56
C GLN A 160 -24.78 10.81 2.35
N ALA A 161 -25.36 11.31 1.23
CA ALA A 161 -25.54 10.50 0.03
C ALA A 161 -24.19 10.09 -0.59
N ALA A 162 -23.23 10.99 -0.64
CA ALA A 162 -21.87 10.67 -1.09
C ALA A 162 -21.19 9.65 -0.15
N VAL A 163 -21.31 9.83 1.16
CA VAL A 163 -20.77 8.92 2.18
C VAL A 163 -21.39 7.53 2.06
N ASP A 164 -22.69 7.42 1.90
CA ASP A 164 -23.39 6.14 1.75
C ASP A 164 -22.96 5.42 0.46
N LYS A 165 -22.78 6.16 -0.63
CA LYS A 165 -22.28 5.61 -1.90
C LYS A 165 -20.84 5.13 -1.80
N LEU A 166 -19.98 5.85 -1.10
CA LEU A 166 -18.61 5.44 -0.86
C LEU A 166 -18.54 4.21 0.09
N TRP A 167 -19.40 4.12 1.10
CA TRP A 167 -19.54 2.92 1.91
C TRP A 167 -19.91 1.69 1.06
N ASP A 168 -20.88 1.83 0.15
CA ASP A 168 -21.25 0.73 -0.72
C ASP A 168 -20.10 0.31 -1.66
N ALA A 169 -19.31 1.26 -2.13
CA ALA A 169 -18.11 0.98 -2.91
C ALA A 169 -17.04 0.24 -2.08
N ILE A 170 -16.74 0.74 -0.87
CA ILE A 170 -15.78 0.10 0.05
C ILE A 170 -16.22 -1.32 0.40
N PHE A 171 -17.49 -1.54 0.76
CA PHE A 171 -17.99 -2.87 1.11
C PHE A 171 -17.82 -3.88 -0.03
N ARG A 172 -17.97 -3.44 -1.30
CA ARG A 172 -17.69 -4.30 -2.46
C ARG A 172 -16.20 -4.65 -2.54
N CYS A 173 -15.31 -3.64 -2.36
CA CYS A 173 -13.86 -3.85 -2.36
C CYS A 173 -13.45 -4.86 -1.29
N VAL A 174 -13.98 -4.71 -0.08
CA VAL A 174 -13.65 -5.56 1.06
C VAL A 174 -14.55 -6.80 1.20
N ARG A 175 -15.33 -7.14 0.16
CA ARG A 175 -16.17 -8.36 0.06
C ARG A 175 -17.20 -8.51 1.18
N ILE A 176 -17.75 -7.40 1.68
CA ILE A 176 -18.76 -7.37 2.73
C ILE A 176 -20.15 -7.22 2.13
N SER A 177 -21.06 -8.13 2.49
CA SER A 177 -22.47 -8.11 2.05
C SER A 177 -23.46 -7.91 3.20
N GLY A 178 -23.03 -8.03 4.45
CA GLY A 178 -23.90 -7.99 5.63
C GLY A 178 -24.58 -9.32 5.92
N ASP A 179 -24.07 -10.42 5.37
CA ASP A 179 -24.59 -11.79 5.55
C ASP A 179 -23.72 -12.63 6.54
N GLY A 180 -22.74 -12.00 7.19
CA GLY A 180 -21.84 -12.61 8.14
C GLY A 180 -20.75 -13.49 7.54
N LYS A 181 -20.59 -13.53 6.21
CA LYS A 181 -19.67 -14.44 5.50
C LYS A 181 -18.41 -13.77 4.95
N ALA A 182 -18.07 -12.56 5.39
CA ALA A 182 -16.88 -11.85 4.91
C ALA A 182 -15.60 -12.63 5.19
N VAL A 183 -15.47 -13.23 6.36
CA VAL A 183 -14.29 -14.03 6.72
C VAL A 183 -14.10 -15.22 5.77
N GLU A 184 -15.18 -15.93 5.44
CA GLU A 184 -15.14 -17.06 4.50
C GLU A 184 -14.75 -16.61 3.09
N ARG A 185 -15.29 -15.47 2.62
CA ARG A 185 -14.93 -14.90 1.31
C ARG A 185 -13.48 -14.45 1.26
N TRP A 186 -12.98 -13.86 2.34
CA TRP A 186 -11.59 -13.48 2.45
C TRP A 186 -10.67 -14.71 2.46
N GLN A 187 -11.02 -15.77 3.20
CA GLN A 187 -10.23 -17.00 3.18
C GLN A 187 -10.14 -17.58 1.78
N ALA A 188 -11.25 -17.67 1.05
CA ALA A 188 -11.26 -18.16 -0.34
C ALA A 188 -10.42 -17.27 -1.28
N HIS A 189 -10.41 -15.95 -1.05
CA HIS A 189 -9.57 -15.01 -1.79
C HIS A 189 -8.08 -15.25 -1.48
N LEU A 190 -7.71 -15.32 -0.21
CA LEU A 190 -6.35 -15.61 0.22
C LEU A 190 -5.83 -16.95 -0.31
N ASP A 191 -6.67 -17.98 -0.31
CA ASP A 191 -6.33 -19.29 -0.90
C ASP A 191 -6.05 -19.19 -2.42
N THR A 192 -6.73 -18.27 -3.11
CA THR A 192 -6.49 -18.01 -4.53
C THR A 192 -5.16 -17.28 -4.74
N LEU A 193 -4.87 -16.24 -3.94
CA LEU A 193 -3.59 -15.54 -3.99
C LEU A 193 -2.43 -16.50 -3.65
N ALA A 194 -2.56 -17.30 -2.61
CA ALA A 194 -1.54 -18.28 -2.20
C ALA A 194 -1.17 -19.27 -3.31
N LYS A 195 -2.15 -19.79 -4.04
CA LYS A 195 -1.91 -20.70 -5.20
C LYS A 195 -1.13 -20.00 -6.32
N ARG A 196 -1.44 -18.73 -6.59
CA ARG A 196 -0.73 -17.93 -7.59
C ARG A 196 0.71 -17.65 -7.15
N VAL A 197 0.89 -17.28 -5.88
CA VAL A 197 2.22 -17.07 -5.27
C VAL A 197 3.07 -18.36 -5.37
N GLU A 198 2.52 -19.51 -5.00
CA GLU A 198 3.21 -20.80 -5.12
C GLU A 198 3.68 -21.04 -6.55
N LYS A 199 2.80 -20.80 -7.53
CA LYS A 199 3.13 -20.97 -8.94
C LYS A 199 4.20 -19.99 -9.42
N LEU A 200 4.08 -18.70 -9.10
CA LEU A 200 5.06 -17.69 -9.48
C LEU A 200 6.45 -18.01 -8.89
N ASN A 201 6.48 -18.41 -7.61
CA ASN A 201 7.71 -18.82 -6.94
C ASN A 201 8.33 -20.09 -7.56
N ALA A 202 7.51 -21.05 -8.01
CA ALA A 202 7.99 -22.25 -8.67
C ALA A 202 8.57 -21.99 -10.08
N LEU A 203 8.14 -20.93 -10.75
CA LEU A 203 8.62 -20.56 -12.09
C LEU A 203 9.97 -19.86 -12.07
N ASP A 204 10.37 -19.23 -10.94
CA ASP A 204 11.67 -18.55 -10.75
C ASP A 204 12.07 -17.69 -11.95
N PHE A 205 11.25 -16.70 -12.25
CA PHE A 205 11.47 -15.82 -13.40
C PHE A 205 12.78 -15.03 -13.27
N LYS A 206 13.50 -14.91 -14.38
CA LYS A 206 14.63 -13.98 -14.50
C LYS A 206 14.16 -12.56 -14.76
N SER A 207 13.11 -12.40 -15.58
CA SER A 207 12.58 -11.10 -15.95
C SER A 207 11.10 -11.18 -16.33
N LEU A 208 10.43 -10.04 -16.27
CA LEU A 208 9.09 -9.83 -16.80
C LEU A 208 9.12 -8.74 -17.87
N HIS A 209 8.39 -8.95 -18.96
CA HIS A 209 8.23 -7.98 -20.06
C HIS A 209 6.75 -7.53 -20.10
N TYR A 210 6.53 -6.24 -19.92
CA TYR A 210 5.24 -5.59 -19.87
C TYR A 210 4.97 -4.84 -21.18
N THR A 211 3.80 -5.06 -21.77
CA THR A 211 3.33 -4.32 -22.96
C THR A 211 1.86 -3.98 -22.88
N ASN A 212 1.46 -2.80 -23.35
CA ASN A 212 0.06 -2.41 -23.50
C ASN A 212 -0.12 -1.35 -24.62
N ALA A 213 -1.37 -1.02 -24.95
CA ALA A 213 -1.69 -0.05 -26.01
C ALA A 213 -1.39 1.42 -25.62
N LEU A 214 -1.16 1.74 -24.33
CA LEU A 214 -0.72 3.07 -23.92
C LEU A 214 0.71 3.38 -24.37
N GLY A 215 1.49 2.36 -24.70
CA GLY A 215 2.87 2.49 -25.14
C GLY A 215 3.88 1.94 -24.13
N THR A 216 3.44 1.28 -23.06
CA THR A 216 4.34 0.56 -22.15
C THR A 216 5.05 -0.55 -22.94
N ASP A 217 6.38 -0.52 -22.88
CA ASP A 217 7.30 -1.55 -23.39
C ASP A 217 8.49 -1.59 -22.42
N LEU A 218 8.34 -2.38 -21.36
CA LEU A 218 9.23 -2.38 -20.20
C LEU A 218 9.65 -3.80 -19.85
N THR A 219 10.94 -4.04 -19.76
CA THR A 219 11.51 -5.26 -19.18
C THR A 219 12.03 -4.96 -17.77
N VAL A 220 11.66 -5.80 -16.80
CA VAL A 220 12.10 -5.72 -15.41
C VAL A 220 12.75 -7.05 -15.03
N GLU A 221 14.03 -7.03 -14.66
CA GLU A 221 14.74 -8.22 -14.14
C GLU A 221 14.46 -8.41 -12.64
N LEU A 222 14.46 -9.67 -12.22
CA LEU A 222 14.27 -10.08 -10.83
C LEU A 222 15.58 -10.61 -10.24
N PRO A 223 15.91 -10.25 -8.98
CA PRO A 223 17.11 -10.74 -8.33
C PRO A 223 17.07 -12.27 -8.17
N GLU A 224 18.23 -12.89 -8.07
CA GLU A 224 18.31 -14.31 -7.74
C GLU A 224 17.79 -14.56 -6.33
N GLY A 225 16.92 -15.56 -6.18
CA GLY A 225 16.30 -15.86 -4.89
C GLY A 225 15.13 -14.97 -4.50
N HIS A 226 14.62 -14.14 -5.43
CA HIS A 226 13.39 -13.40 -5.20
C HIS A 226 12.23 -14.31 -4.80
N ILE A 227 11.32 -13.79 -4.03
CA ILE A 227 10.05 -14.44 -3.69
C ILE A 227 8.89 -13.50 -4.03
N TRP A 228 7.80 -14.10 -4.49
CA TRP A 228 6.51 -13.43 -4.59
C TRP A 228 5.77 -13.58 -3.28
N GLU A 229 5.13 -12.51 -2.84
CA GLU A 229 4.33 -12.45 -1.63
C GLU A 229 2.94 -11.89 -1.97
N ALA A 230 1.93 -12.19 -1.19
CA ALA A 230 0.57 -11.66 -1.37
C ALA A 230 -0.33 -11.91 -0.19
N GLY A 231 -1.22 -10.98 0.07
CA GLY A 231 -2.40 -11.12 0.92
C GLY A 231 -2.15 -11.45 2.38
N ASN A 232 -1.24 -12.38 2.65
CA ASN A 232 -0.86 -12.81 3.98
C ASN A 232 0.59 -12.53 4.25
N ASP A 233 0.83 -11.66 5.21
CA ASP A 233 2.12 -11.57 5.87
C ASP A 233 2.19 -12.52 7.07
N VAL A 234 3.41 -12.84 7.50
CA VAL A 234 3.64 -13.63 8.71
C VAL A 234 4.63 -12.87 9.58
N THR A 235 4.24 -12.58 10.80
CA THR A 235 5.17 -11.92 11.75
C THR A 235 6.39 -12.79 12.00
N LEU A 236 7.50 -12.18 12.46
CA LEU A 236 8.70 -12.91 12.91
C LEU A 236 8.38 -13.97 13.98
N GLY A 237 7.28 -13.80 14.73
CA GLY A 237 6.76 -14.78 15.68
C GLY A 237 5.90 -15.88 15.07
N GLY A 238 5.67 -15.90 13.75
CA GLY A 238 4.87 -16.90 13.07
C GLY A 238 3.35 -16.64 13.05
N LEU A 239 2.90 -15.43 13.41
CA LEU A 239 1.49 -15.06 13.38
C LEU A 239 1.11 -14.54 11.98
N PRO A 240 0.18 -15.19 11.25
CA PRO A 240 -0.31 -14.67 9.97
C PRO A 240 -1.22 -13.45 10.19
N TYR A 241 -1.11 -12.45 9.30
CA TYR A 241 -1.94 -11.24 9.30
C TYR A 241 -2.06 -10.69 7.86
N ILE A 242 -2.89 -9.68 7.65
CA ILE A 242 -3.08 -9.02 6.36
C ILE A 242 -2.82 -7.53 6.53
N ALA A 243 -1.77 -7.04 5.89
CA ALA A 243 -1.32 -5.65 6.01
C ALA A 243 -2.33 -4.64 5.44
N ASN A 244 -3.03 -4.98 4.38
CA ASN A 244 -3.96 -4.10 3.68
C ASN A 244 -5.33 -4.77 3.47
N ILE A 245 -6.41 -4.08 3.84
CA ILE A 245 -7.78 -4.51 3.53
C ILE A 245 -8.53 -3.34 2.86
N PRO A 246 -8.76 -3.43 1.53
CA PRO A 246 -8.57 -4.58 0.64
C PRO A 246 -7.11 -4.80 0.21
N THR A 247 -6.81 -6.01 -0.28
CA THR A 247 -5.63 -6.34 -1.09
C THR A 247 -6.03 -7.33 -2.19
N GLU A 248 -5.52 -7.11 -3.40
CA GLU A 248 -5.73 -7.94 -4.59
C GLU A 248 -4.40 -8.34 -5.23
N GLU A 249 -3.32 -7.85 -4.68
CA GLU A 249 -1.99 -7.90 -5.26
C GLU A 249 -1.20 -9.15 -4.93
N ILE A 250 -0.28 -9.46 -5.85
CA ILE A 250 0.86 -10.33 -5.64
C ILE A 250 2.09 -9.55 -6.07
N PHE A 251 3.03 -9.33 -5.19
CA PHE A 251 4.15 -8.43 -5.42
C PHE A 251 5.50 -9.09 -5.18
N THR A 252 6.54 -8.48 -5.71
CA THR A 252 7.95 -8.79 -5.44
C THR A 252 8.81 -7.55 -5.70
N SER A 253 10.05 -7.60 -5.23
CA SER A 253 11.03 -6.52 -5.47
C SER A 253 11.86 -6.81 -6.71
N PRO A 254 11.97 -5.84 -7.63
CA PRO A 254 12.81 -5.97 -8.82
C PRO A 254 14.30 -5.84 -8.49
N LEU A 255 15.14 -6.29 -9.42
CA LEU A 255 16.57 -5.98 -9.39
C LEU A 255 16.77 -4.47 -9.65
N LYS A 256 17.44 -3.76 -8.74
CA LYS A 256 17.67 -2.30 -8.81
C LYS A 256 18.10 -1.83 -10.19
N THR A 257 19.03 -2.52 -10.83
CA THR A 257 19.60 -2.15 -12.13
C THR A 257 18.92 -2.85 -13.31
N GLY A 258 17.82 -3.59 -13.07
CA GLY A 258 17.24 -4.52 -14.04
C GLY A 258 16.10 -3.96 -14.89
N ALA A 259 15.66 -2.72 -14.68
CA ALA A 259 14.55 -2.15 -15.43
C ALA A 259 15.02 -1.38 -16.67
N ASN A 260 14.47 -1.72 -17.85
CA ASN A 260 14.80 -1.06 -19.12
C ASN A 260 13.56 -0.93 -20.00
N GLY A 261 13.37 0.26 -20.59
CA GLY A 261 12.25 0.54 -21.47
C GLY A 261 11.45 1.77 -21.08
N VAL A 262 10.18 1.78 -21.44
CA VAL A 262 9.24 2.86 -21.13
C VAL A 262 8.01 2.31 -20.44
N VAL A 263 7.52 3.01 -19.43
CA VAL A 263 6.29 2.67 -18.71
C VAL A 263 5.35 3.87 -18.67
N TYR A 264 4.10 3.62 -19.03
CA TYR A 264 3.01 4.60 -18.96
C TYR A 264 2.13 4.33 -17.75
N SER A 265 1.80 5.39 -17.02
CA SER A 265 0.76 5.33 -15.98
C SER A 265 -0.61 5.12 -16.62
N SER A 266 -1.39 4.23 -16.05
CA SER A 266 -2.77 3.97 -16.48
C SER A 266 -3.82 4.75 -15.68
N MET A 267 -3.42 5.37 -14.57
CA MET A 267 -4.31 6.14 -13.68
C MET A 267 -3.55 7.36 -13.11
N PRO A 268 -4.26 8.41 -12.70
CA PRO A 268 -3.65 9.52 -11.96
C PRO A 268 -2.99 9.05 -10.66
N LEU A 269 -1.83 9.61 -10.35
CA LEU A 269 -1.13 9.44 -9.09
C LEU A 269 -1.42 10.62 -8.17
N VAL A 270 -1.82 10.34 -6.93
CA VAL A 270 -1.92 11.33 -5.87
C VAL A 270 -0.71 11.19 -4.96
N ASN A 271 0.17 12.18 -4.98
CA ASN A 271 1.36 12.20 -4.14
C ASN A 271 1.50 13.54 -3.41
N ASP A 272 1.63 13.49 -2.07
CA ASP A 272 1.75 14.69 -1.21
C ASP A 272 0.70 15.78 -1.50
N GLY A 273 -0.56 15.36 -1.74
CA GLY A 273 -1.68 16.27 -2.03
C GLY A 273 -1.65 16.90 -3.43
N ASN A 274 -0.79 16.39 -4.34
CA ASN A 274 -0.72 16.81 -5.73
C ASN A 274 -1.16 15.69 -6.65
N ILE A 275 -1.87 16.04 -7.72
CA ILE A 275 -2.30 15.09 -8.74
C ILE A 275 -1.31 15.16 -9.90
N ILE A 276 -0.70 14.02 -10.20
CA ILE A 276 0.17 13.79 -11.37
C ILE A 276 -0.61 12.90 -12.33
N ASP A 277 -0.74 13.32 -13.58
CA ASP A 277 -1.63 12.63 -14.52
C ASP A 277 -1.04 12.58 -15.93
N ASP A 278 -1.44 11.55 -16.71
CA ASP A 278 -0.97 11.31 -18.08
C ASP A 278 0.56 11.34 -18.15
N PHE A 279 1.20 10.43 -17.38
CA PHE A 279 2.65 10.42 -17.28
C PHE A 279 3.28 9.11 -17.73
N HIS A 280 4.53 9.22 -18.15
CA HIS A 280 5.39 8.08 -18.44
C HIS A 280 6.82 8.33 -17.97
N MET A 281 7.54 7.24 -17.79
CA MET A 281 8.95 7.23 -17.39
C MET A 281 9.76 6.37 -18.35
N VAL A 282 10.99 6.82 -18.62
CA VAL A 282 11.98 6.06 -19.40
C VAL A 282 13.06 5.55 -18.45
N LEU A 283 13.35 4.25 -18.53
CA LEU A 283 14.34 3.59 -17.68
C LEU A 283 15.50 3.02 -18.49
N ARG A 284 16.72 3.17 -17.94
CA ARG A 284 17.94 2.57 -18.48
C ARG A 284 18.77 2.03 -17.31
N ASP A 285 19.13 0.76 -17.37
CA ASP A 285 19.91 0.07 -16.35
C ASP A 285 19.30 0.29 -14.93
N GLY A 286 17.97 0.16 -14.84
CA GLY A 286 17.17 0.34 -13.63
C GLY A 286 16.82 1.78 -13.29
N LYS A 287 17.57 2.75 -13.78
CA LYS A 287 17.40 4.16 -13.42
C LYS A 287 16.34 4.84 -14.27
N ILE A 288 15.43 5.56 -13.64
CA ILE A 288 14.52 6.51 -14.28
C ILE A 288 15.38 7.67 -14.83
N THR A 289 15.49 7.78 -16.14
CA THR A 289 16.32 8.79 -16.83
C THR A 289 15.51 9.96 -17.34
N GLU A 290 14.23 9.74 -17.66
CA GLU A 290 13.32 10.75 -18.16
C GLU A 290 11.94 10.55 -17.53
N VAL A 291 11.27 11.64 -17.20
CA VAL A 291 9.88 11.66 -16.75
C VAL A 291 9.12 12.73 -17.53
N HIS A 292 7.89 12.40 -17.95
CA HIS A 292 7.00 13.31 -18.66
C HIS A 292 5.59 13.17 -18.08
N ALA A 293 4.88 14.26 -17.90
CA ALA A 293 3.49 14.24 -17.45
C ALA A 293 2.67 15.35 -18.11
N GLY A 294 1.43 15.04 -18.46
CA GLY A 294 0.46 16.04 -18.91
C GLY A 294 0.07 17.02 -17.81
N LYS A 295 0.10 16.54 -16.56
CA LYS A 295 -0.15 17.34 -15.35
C LYS A 295 0.79 16.93 -14.23
N GLY A 296 1.38 17.90 -13.53
CA GLY A 296 2.17 17.64 -12.32
C GLY A 296 3.59 17.14 -12.57
N GLU A 297 4.18 17.37 -13.75
CA GLU A 297 5.52 16.88 -14.12
C GLU A 297 6.61 17.30 -13.12
N GLU A 298 6.57 18.54 -12.62
CA GLU A 298 7.57 19.01 -11.64
C GLU A 298 7.46 18.29 -10.30
N PHE A 299 6.26 17.87 -9.91
CA PHE A 299 6.07 17.05 -8.71
C PHE A 299 6.61 15.64 -8.89
N LEU A 300 6.43 15.05 -10.09
CA LEU A 300 6.99 13.74 -10.42
C LEU A 300 8.52 13.79 -10.43
N LYS A 301 9.11 14.83 -11.06
CA LYS A 301 10.56 15.07 -11.02
C LYS A 301 11.08 15.22 -9.59
N GLY A 302 10.34 15.91 -8.74
CA GLY A 302 10.64 16.04 -7.32
C GLY A 302 10.65 14.70 -6.63
N ALA A 303 9.60 13.89 -6.81
CA ALA A 303 9.44 12.58 -6.16
C ALA A 303 10.57 11.61 -6.51
N VAL A 304 10.96 11.51 -7.81
CA VAL A 304 12.06 10.64 -8.25
C VAL A 304 13.46 11.19 -7.91
N SER A 305 13.55 12.34 -7.27
CA SER A 305 14.81 13.01 -6.93
C SER A 305 15.00 13.21 -5.42
N VAL A 306 14.14 12.65 -4.58
CA VAL A 306 14.18 12.80 -3.11
C VAL A 306 15.49 12.29 -2.54
N ASP A 307 15.99 11.16 -3.04
CA ASP A 307 17.31 10.60 -2.80
C ASP A 307 17.79 9.82 -4.04
N GLU A 308 18.96 9.19 -3.94
CA GLU A 308 19.50 8.41 -5.06
C GLU A 308 18.61 7.21 -5.41
N GLY A 309 18.04 6.55 -4.41
CA GLY A 309 17.19 5.37 -4.58
C GLY A 309 15.81 5.68 -5.16
N ALA A 310 15.30 6.89 -4.96
CA ALA A 310 14.00 7.30 -5.50
C ALA A 310 13.91 7.22 -7.04
N ALA A 311 15.05 7.19 -7.73
CA ALA A 311 15.11 7.04 -9.19
C ALA A 311 15.12 5.59 -9.68
N TYR A 312 14.88 4.61 -8.81
CA TYR A 312 14.87 3.18 -9.14
C TYR A 312 13.59 2.52 -8.65
N PHE A 313 13.20 1.43 -9.29
CA PHE A 313 12.04 0.66 -8.83
C PHE A 313 12.35 -0.13 -7.56
N GLY A 314 11.36 -0.18 -6.65
CA GLY A 314 11.38 -0.94 -5.41
C GLY A 314 10.38 -2.09 -5.40
N GLU A 315 9.30 -1.97 -6.19
CA GLU A 315 8.24 -2.98 -6.23
C GLU A 315 7.67 -3.15 -7.64
N ILE A 316 7.22 -4.37 -7.93
CA ILE A 316 6.30 -4.70 -9.02
C ILE A 316 5.17 -5.55 -8.46
N ALA A 317 3.93 -5.14 -8.73
CA ALA A 317 2.74 -5.80 -8.23
C ALA A 317 1.81 -6.24 -9.38
N LEU A 318 1.30 -7.45 -9.25
CA LEU A 318 0.40 -8.09 -10.19
C LEU A 318 -1.02 -8.10 -9.63
N VAL A 319 -1.89 -7.30 -10.21
CA VAL A 319 -3.31 -7.19 -9.83
C VAL A 319 -4.17 -7.45 -11.08
N PRO A 320 -5.10 -8.42 -11.06
CA PRO A 320 -5.94 -8.67 -12.22
C PRO A 320 -6.86 -7.48 -12.49
N TYR A 321 -7.04 -7.14 -13.77
CA TYR A 321 -7.98 -6.11 -14.21
C TYR A 321 -9.42 -6.46 -13.82
N ASP A 322 -9.78 -7.76 -13.78
CA ASP A 322 -11.05 -8.25 -13.23
C ASP A 322 -10.94 -8.44 -11.72
N SER A 323 -11.06 -7.35 -10.98
CA SER A 323 -11.08 -7.31 -9.51
C SER A 323 -12.32 -6.57 -8.99
N PRO A 324 -12.75 -6.80 -7.74
CA PRO A 324 -13.86 -6.06 -7.14
C PRO A 324 -13.66 -4.55 -7.14
N ILE A 325 -12.41 -4.08 -7.15
CA ILE A 325 -12.07 -2.66 -7.16
C ILE A 325 -12.13 -2.12 -8.58
N SER A 326 -11.39 -2.72 -9.51
CA SER A 326 -11.32 -2.31 -10.91
C SER A 326 -12.70 -2.31 -11.59
N ASN A 327 -13.54 -3.31 -11.29
CA ASN A 327 -14.87 -3.47 -11.85
C ASN A 327 -15.84 -2.33 -11.50
N GLN A 328 -15.54 -1.54 -10.47
CA GLN A 328 -16.33 -0.36 -10.11
C GLN A 328 -16.05 0.84 -11.01
N LYS A 329 -14.91 0.85 -11.73
CA LYS A 329 -14.47 1.95 -12.59
C LYS A 329 -14.49 3.29 -11.84
N THR A 330 -14.10 3.25 -10.58
CA THR A 330 -14.09 4.38 -9.65
C THR A 330 -12.65 4.66 -9.28
N LEU A 331 -12.20 5.90 -9.42
CA LEU A 331 -10.93 6.38 -8.86
C LEU A 331 -11.22 6.82 -7.42
N PHE A 332 -10.58 6.16 -6.46
CA PHE A 332 -10.84 6.44 -5.05
C PHE A 332 -10.04 7.62 -4.51
N TYR A 333 -8.99 8.06 -5.21
CA TYR A 333 -8.03 9.04 -4.68
C TYR A 333 -7.45 8.61 -3.32
N ASN A 334 -7.28 7.32 -3.16
CA ASN A 334 -6.73 6.68 -1.96
C ASN A 334 -5.91 5.48 -2.42
N THR A 335 -4.60 5.52 -2.17
CA THR A 335 -3.62 4.55 -2.65
C THR A 335 -4.02 3.11 -2.29
N LEU A 336 -4.52 2.86 -1.07
CA LEU A 336 -4.96 1.53 -0.66
C LEU A 336 -5.97 0.87 -1.63
N PHE A 337 -6.85 1.65 -2.26
CA PHE A 337 -7.81 1.13 -3.24
C PHE A 337 -7.26 1.19 -4.66
N ASP A 338 -6.63 2.31 -5.03
CA ASP A 338 -6.25 2.56 -6.42
C ASP A 338 -5.08 1.66 -6.85
N GLU A 339 -4.11 1.36 -5.97
CA GLU A 339 -3.06 0.36 -6.20
C GLU A 339 -3.63 -1.06 -6.39
N ASN A 340 -4.66 -1.40 -5.61
CA ASN A 340 -5.34 -2.69 -5.69
C ASN A 340 -6.39 -2.76 -6.81
N ALA A 341 -6.56 -1.71 -7.62
CA ALA A 341 -7.38 -1.70 -8.82
C ALA A 341 -6.62 -2.15 -10.08
N ALA A 342 -5.28 -2.12 -10.08
CA ALA A 342 -4.47 -2.40 -11.27
C ALA A 342 -3.08 -2.92 -10.91
N CYS A 343 -2.43 -3.64 -11.85
CA CYS A 343 -0.99 -3.84 -11.74
C CYS A 343 -0.32 -2.50 -11.52
N HIS A 344 0.61 -2.43 -10.57
CA HIS A 344 1.34 -1.21 -10.24
C HIS A 344 2.83 -1.48 -10.06
N ILE A 345 3.59 -0.42 -10.04
CA ILE A 345 5.03 -0.43 -9.84
C ILE A 345 5.32 0.69 -8.85
N ALA A 346 6.17 0.43 -7.85
CA ALA A 346 6.68 1.49 -7.00
C ALA A 346 8.09 1.90 -7.39
N PHE A 347 8.36 3.19 -7.35
CA PHE A 347 9.73 3.69 -7.30
C PHE A 347 10.12 4.05 -5.86
N GLY A 348 11.38 3.80 -5.51
CA GLY A 348 11.90 4.03 -4.17
C GLY A 348 12.25 2.74 -3.42
N GLU A 349 11.91 2.67 -2.14
CA GLU A 349 12.28 1.58 -1.24
C GLU A 349 11.75 0.22 -1.71
N ALA A 350 12.59 -0.81 -1.59
CA ALA A 350 12.22 -2.18 -1.89
C ALA A 350 11.89 -2.96 -0.62
N TYR A 351 10.82 -3.76 -0.68
CA TYR A 351 10.55 -4.77 0.35
C TYR A 351 11.61 -5.88 0.31
N PRO A 352 11.87 -6.59 1.43
CA PRO A 352 12.88 -7.65 1.49
C PRO A 352 12.38 -8.96 0.84
N CYS A 353 11.80 -8.91 -0.37
CA CYS A 353 11.19 -10.04 -1.08
C CYS A 353 12.25 -11.01 -1.63
N LEU A 354 13.09 -11.54 -0.74
CA LEU A 354 14.10 -12.55 -0.98
C LEU A 354 13.95 -13.72 -0.02
N LYS A 355 14.41 -14.89 -0.41
CA LYS A 355 14.49 -16.04 0.51
C LYS A 355 15.34 -15.70 1.73
N GLY A 356 14.71 -15.57 2.90
CA GLY A 356 15.35 -15.13 4.14
C GLY A 356 15.55 -13.61 4.24
N GLY A 357 15.01 -12.81 3.34
CA GLY A 357 15.20 -11.37 3.26
C GLY A 357 14.80 -10.60 4.53
N GLN A 358 13.75 -11.05 5.22
CA GLN A 358 13.28 -10.44 6.47
C GLN A 358 14.34 -10.48 7.61
N GLN A 359 15.30 -11.38 7.54
CA GLN A 359 16.40 -11.51 8.51
C GLN A 359 17.72 -10.88 8.01
N MET A 360 17.76 -10.42 6.76
CA MET A 360 18.95 -9.79 6.18
C MET A 360 19.15 -8.36 6.69
N THR A 361 20.39 -7.97 6.82
CA THR A 361 20.76 -6.56 7.02
C THR A 361 20.53 -5.77 5.74
N ARG A 362 20.52 -4.45 5.85
CA ARG A 362 20.39 -3.58 4.69
C ARG A 362 21.50 -3.81 3.66
N GLU A 363 22.74 -3.93 4.14
CA GLU A 363 23.90 -4.18 3.30
C GLU A 363 23.82 -5.52 2.56
N GLU A 364 23.21 -6.54 3.18
CA GLU A 364 22.96 -7.82 2.54
C GLU A 364 21.88 -7.71 1.46
N LEU A 365 20.78 -6.99 1.71
CA LEU A 365 19.74 -6.72 0.72
C LEU A 365 20.30 -5.95 -0.48
N ASP A 366 21.11 -4.91 -0.25
CA ASP A 366 21.78 -4.14 -1.29
C ASP A 366 22.73 -5.02 -2.13
N ALA A 367 23.46 -5.93 -1.48
CA ALA A 367 24.35 -6.88 -2.17
C ALA A 367 23.58 -7.88 -3.06
N HIS A 368 22.31 -8.18 -2.74
CA HIS A 368 21.39 -8.94 -3.59
C HIS A 368 20.72 -8.09 -4.67
N GLY A 369 21.00 -6.79 -4.71
CA GLY A 369 20.52 -5.86 -5.74
C GLY A 369 19.13 -5.30 -5.48
N LEU A 370 18.64 -5.28 -4.24
CA LEU A 370 17.44 -4.54 -3.88
C LEU A 370 17.73 -3.05 -3.75
N ASN A 371 16.73 -2.23 -4.06
CA ASN A 371 16.87 -0.78 -3.96
C ASN A 371 16.63 -0.29 -2.53
N HIS A 372 17.29 0.81 -2.16
CA HIS A 372 17.07 1.54 -0.93
C HIS A 372 16.74 2.99 -1.17
N SER A 373 15.71 3.50 -0.51
CA SER A 373 15.27 4.90 -0.55
C SER A 373 14.54 5.26 0.74
N ILE A 374 14.37 6.55 0.96
CA ILE A 374 13.51 7.07 2.04
C ILE A 374 12.06 7.26 1.58
N THR A 375 11.73 6.93 0.34
CA THR A 375 10.39 7.04 -0.24
C THR A 375 9.98 5.73 -0.90
N HIS A 376 8.67 5.49 -0.99
CA HIS A 376 8.04 4.40 -1.73
C HIS A 376 6.76 4.96 -2.33
N VAL A 377 6.67 4.98 -3.66
CA VAL A 377 5.55 5.61 -4.35
C VAL A 377 5.02 4.69 -5.44
N ASP A 378 3.82 4.21 -5.25
CA ASP A 378 3.10 3.33 -6.18
C ASP A 378 2.42 4.11 -7.28
N PHE A 379 2.53 3.63 -8.52
CA PHE A 379 1.78 4.15 -9.65
C PHE A 379 1.23 3.01 -10.51
N MET A 380 0.02 3.16 -10.98
CA MET A 380 -0.72 2.12 -11.70
C MET A 380 -0.28 2.04 -13.16
N VAL A 381 -0.07 0.80 -13.64
CA VAL A 381 0.33 0.48 -15.02
C VAL A 381 -0.63 -0.49 -15.69
N GLY A 382 -1.54 -1.10 -14.91
CA GLY A 382 -2.49 -2.10 -15.38
C GLY A 382 -3.54 -1.52 -16.30
N THR A 383 -3.78 -2.18 -17.43
CA THR A 383 -4.83 -1.87 -18.42
C THR A 383 -5.57 -3.14 -18.80
N ALA A 384 -6.75 -3.00 -19.43
CA ALA A 384 -7.54 -4.14 -19.91
C ALA A 384 -6.82 -4.99 -20.97
N ASP A 385 -5.82 -4.45 -21.62
CA ASP A 385 -5.01 -5.11 -22.67
C ASP A 385 -3.58 -5.41 -22.22
N LEU A 386 -3.24 -5.16 -20.94
CA LEU A 386 -1.90 -5.43 -20.43
C LEU A 386 -1.50 -6.89 -20.66
N SER A 387 -0.33 -7.07 -21.27
CA SER A 387 0.35 -8.36 -21.42
C SER A 387 1.62 -8.36 -20.60
N ILE A 388 1.85 -9.44 -19.86
CA ILE A 388 3.11 -9.67 -19.13
C ILE A 388 3.63 -11.06 -19.50
N VAL A 389 4.84 -11.12 -20.03
CA VAL A 389 5.53 -12.37 -20.36
C VAL A 389 6.73 -12.52 -19.45
N GLY A 390 6.75 -13.61 -18.66
CA GLY A 390 7.87 -13.96 -17.81
C GLY A 390 8.89 -14.82 -18.56
N THR A 391 10.18 -14.46 -18.47
CA THR A 391 11.29 -15.30 -18.94
C THR A 391 11.90 -16.00 -17.73
N THR A 392 11.86 -17.32 -17.70
CA THR A 392 12.49 -18.14 -16.66
C THR A 392 14.00 -18.13 -16.77
N ARG A 393 14.72 -18.57 -15.73
CA ARG A 393 16.21 -18.60 -15.74
C ARG A 393 16.78 -19.59 -16.77
N ASP A 394 15.99 -20.61 -17.18
CA ASP A 394 16.34 -21.54 -18.26
C ASP A 394 15.93 -21.03 -19.67
N GLY A 395 15.38 -19.80 -19.77
CA GLY A 395 15.09 -19.10 -21.01
C GLY A 395 13.72 -19.41 -21.63
N ARG A 396 12.79 -20.04 -20.90
CA ARG A 396 11.42 -20.26 -21.38
C ARG A 396 10.61 -18.97 -21.20
N GLU A 397 9.82 -18.63 -22.20
CA GLU A 397 8.83 -17.55 -22.12
C GLU A 397 7.47 -18.11 -21.72
N ILE A 398 6.87 -17.54 -20.69
CA ILE A 398 5.59 -17.97 -20.11
C ILE A 398 4.69 -16.75 -19.98
N PRO A 399 3.50 -16.72 -20.61
CA PRO A 399 2.52 -15.67 -20.38
C PRO A 399 2.08 -15.67 -18.91
N VAL A 400 2.25 -14.55 -18.24
CA VAL A 400 1.81 -14.32 -16.85
C VAL A 400 0.48 -13.56 -16.86
N PHE A 401 0.38 -12.51 -17.70
CA PHE A 401 -0.85 -11.77 -17.95
C PHE A 401 -1.22 -11.78 -19.42
N VAL A 402 -2.51 -11.93 -19.68
CA VAL A 402 -3.12 -11.82 -21.01
C VAL A 402 -4.41 -11.01 -20.88
N ASN A 403 -4.55 -9.96 -21.65
CA ASN A 403 -5.70 -9.05 -21.60
C ASN A 403 -5.99 -8.58 -20.16
N GLY A 404 -4.96 -8.07 -19.49
CA GLY A 404 -5.05 -7.49 -18.15
C GLY A 404 -5.28 -8.45 -17.00
N ASN A 405 -5.33 -9.76 -17.23
CA ASN A 405 -5.63 -10.75 -16.21
C ASN A 405 -4.60 -11.87 -16.20
N PHE A 406 -4.50 -12.59 -15.08
CA PHE A 406 -3.64 -13.77 -15.03
C PHE A 406 -3.96 -14.75 -16.17
N ALA A 407 -2.92 -15.22 -16.84
CA ALA A 407 -3.06 -16.19 -17.92
C ALA A 407 -3.69 -17.49 -17.41
N PRO A 408 -4.37 -18.28 -18.29
CA PRO A 408 -4.92 -19.57 -17.91
C PRO A 408 -3.90 -20.48 -17.24
N GLY A 409 -4.28 -20.98 -16.07
CA GLY A 409 -3.42 -21.86 -15.29
C GLY A 409 -2.68 -21.19 -14.13
N PHE A 410 -2.84 -19.84 -13.93
CA PHE A 410 -2.43 -19.17 -12.70
C PHE A 410 -3.54 -19.12 -11.68
#